data_010e8a5d5cd2dea0a634b7b6014ecef4
#
_entry.id   010e8a5d5cd2dea0a634b7b6014ecef4
#
_cell.length_a   1.000
_cell.length_b   1.000
_cell.length_c   1.000
_cell.angle_alpha   90.00
_cell.angle_beta   90.00
_cell.angle_gamma   90.00
#
_symmetry.space_group_name_H-M   'P 1'
#
loop_
_entity.id
_entity.type
_entity.pdbx_description
1 polymer ?
#
loop_
_entity_poly.entity_id
_entity_poly.type
_entity_poly.pdbx_seq_one_letter_code
_entity_poly.pdbx_strand_id
1 'polypeptide(L)'
;TRDWSQTCALPIYQVILPNNAAYSFSGEVIAGVTGGGDTARWTINGAIKRGANAASTAMVGTATVTMTHNDAGAAAWVVAVTADTTNGGIAVTVTGAASTTIRWVCKINTTEMTY
;
A
#
# COMPACT_ATOMS: atom_id res chain seq x y z
N THR A 1 -5.91 1.92 -9.95
CA THR A 1 -4.84 2.92 -9.81
C THR A 1 -5.32 4.10 -9.01
N ARG A 2 -4.52 4.56 -8.09
CA ARG A 2 -4.79 5.70 -7.24
C ARG A 2 -3.65 6.70 -7.27
N ASP A 3 -3.99 7.99 -7.15
CA ASP A 3 -3.09 9.11 -7.26
C ASP A 3 -3.29 10.08 -6.09
N TRP A 4 -2.19 10.44 -5.38
CA TRP A 4 -2.23 11.30 -4.20
C TRP A 4 -1.09 12.29 -4.18
N SER A 5 -1.26 13.31 -3.32
CA SER A 5 -0.19 14.19 -2.88
C SER A 5 -0.24 14.30 -1.38
N GLN A 6 0.91 14.15 -0.71
CA GLN A 6 1.00 14.28 0.74
C GLN A 6 2.42 14.53 1.22
N THR A 7 2.55 14.96 2.46
CA THR A 7 3.84 15.25 3.11
C THR A 7 4.11 14.39 4.34
N CYS A 8 3.14 13.61 4.82
CA CYS A 8 3.25 12.78 6.02
C CYS A 8 2.61 11.41 5.79
N ALA A 9 2.61 10.56 6.81
CA ALA A 9 2.04 9.23 6.73
C ALA A 9 0.51 9.28 6.74
N LEU A 10 -0.14 8.60 5.80
CA LEU A 10 -1.60 8.46 5.69
C LEU A 10 -1.94 7.11 5.09
N PRO A 11 -3.12 6.53 5.44
CA PRO A 11 -3.70 5.46 4.64
C PRO A 11 -4.10 6.03 3.28
N ILE A 12 -3.53 5.52 2.21
CA ILE A 12 -3.73 6.08 0.86
C ILE A 12 -4.48 5.16 -0.08
N TYR A 13 -4.55 3.87 0.23
CA TYR A 13 -5.20 2.90 -0.63
C TYR A 13 -5.81 1.81 0.23
N GLN A 14 -7.06 1.49 -0.05
CA GLN A 14 -7.75 0.40 0.61
C GLN A 14 -8.50 -0.45 -0.40
N VAL A 15 -8.29 -1.76 -0.31
CA VAL A 15 -9.09 -2.77 -1.00
C VAL A 15 -9.84 -3.52 0.08
N ILE A 16 -11.16 -3.37 0.11
CA ILE A 16 -12.01 -3.96 1.13
C ILE A 16 -12.46 -5.34 0.68
N LEU A 17 -12.27 -6.34 1.55
CA LEU A 17 -12.74 -7.70 1.32
C LEU A 17 -14.17 -7.85 1.81
N PRO A 18 -15.00 -8.66 1.13
CA PRO A 18 -16.25 -9.12 1.73
C PRO A 18 -15.95 -10.13 2.85
N ASN A 19 -16.96 -10.43 3.67
CA ASN A 19 -16.84 -11.50 4.66
C ASN A 19 -16.54 -12.84 4.00
N ASN A 20 -15.74 -13.66 4.64
CA ASN A 20 -15.37 -14.99 4.18
C ASN A 20 -14.69 -14.96 2.82
N ALA A 21 -13.63 -14.18 2.70
CA ALA A 21 -12.87 -14.03 1.47
C ALA A 21 -11.36 -14.13 1.74
N ALA A 22 -10.65 -14.48 0.70
CA ALA A 22 -9.19 -14.42 0.68
C ALA A 22 -8.72 -13.89 -0.68
N TYR A 23 -7.80 -12.95 -0.65
CA TYR A 23 -7.25 -12.30 -1.83
C TYR A 23 -5.75 -12.48 -1.89
N SER A 24 -5.25 -12.87 -3.05
CA SER A 24 -3.84 -12.68 -3.40
C SER A 24 -3.70 -11.30 -4.02
N PHE A 25 -2.68 -10.56 -3.67
CA PHE A 25 -2.47 -9.24 -4.24
C PHE A 25 -1.03 -9.00 -4.61
N SER A 26 -0.85 -8.21 -5.64
CA SER A 26 0.45 -7.69 -6.07
C SER A 26 0.25 -6.30 -6.65
N GLY A 27 1.28 -5.50 -6.59
CA GLY A 27 1.18 -4.16 -7.14
C GLY A 27 2.47 -3.39 -7.05
N GLU A 28 2.36 -2.12 -7.35
CA GLU A 28 3.51 -1.22 -7.31
C GLU A 28 3.09 0.17 -6.87
N VAL A 29 4.03 0.87 -6.27
CA VAL A 29 3.88 2.27 -5.85
C VAL A 29 5.02 3.05 -6.49
N ILE A 30 4.68 4.19 -7.07
CA ILE A 30 5.67 5.18 -7.50
C ILE A 30 5.37 6.50 -6.81
N ALA A 31 6.42 7.18 -6.39
CA ALA A 31 6.31 8.47 -5.73
C ALA A 31 7.39 9.41 -6.20
N GLY A 32 7.08 10.69 -6.24
CA GLY A 32 8.04 11.69 -6.67
C GLY A 32 7.71 13.08 -6.17
N VAL A 33 8.76 13.86 -5.99
CA VAL A 33 8.64 15.28 -5.70
C VAL A 33 8.25 16.00 -7.01
N THR A 34 7.31 16.92 -6.89
CA THR A 34 6.79 17.68 -8.04
C THR A 34 7.93 18.31 -8.84
N GLY A 35 7.79 18.27 -10.17
CA GLY A 35 8.76 18.92 -11.07
C GLY A 35 9.95 18.03 -11.45
N GLY A 36 9.81 16.71 -11.33
CA GLY A 36 10.88 15.79 -11.69
C GLY A 36 11.98 15.70 -10.63
N GLY A 37 11.60 15.94 -9.37
CA GLY A 37 12.50 15.82 -8.24
C GLY A 37 12.75 14.37 -7.84
N ASP A 38 13.18 14.14 -6.60
CA ASP A 38 13.47 12.81 -6.09
C ASP A 38 12.30 11.87 -6.28
N THR A 39 12.59 10.65 -6.72
CA THR A 39 11.60 9.66 -7.11
C THR A 39 11.98 8.30 -6.55
N ALA A 40 10.98 7.49 -6.20
CA ALA A 40 11.19 6.13 -5.74
C ALA A 40 10.06 5.20 -6.22
N ARG A 41 10.40 3.92 -6.31
CA ARG A 41 9.46 2.87 -6.73
C ARG A 41 9.54 1.69 -5.76
N TRP A 42 8.37 1.15 -5.43
CA TRP A 42 8.24 -0.07 -4.62
C TRP A 42 7.41 -1.10 -5.35
N THR A 43 7.69 -2.37 -5.07
CA THR A 43 6.78 -3.47 -5.36
C THR A 43 6.17 -3.97 -4.07
N ILE A 44 4.91 -4.38 -4.14
CA ILE A 44 4.19 -4.95 -3.01
C ILE A 44 3.54 -6.26 -3.43
N ASN A 45 3.51 -7.24 -2.54
CA ASN A 45 2.73 -8.46 -2.76
C ASN A 45 2.41 -9.15 -1.45
N GLY A 46 1.41 -10.01 -1.48
CA GLY A 46 1.01 -10.78 -0.33
C GLY A 46 -0.34 -11.46 -0.53
N ALA A 47 -0.83 -12.00 0.57
CA ALA A 47 -2.16 -12.58 0.64
C ALA A 47 -2.84 -12.10 1.91
N ILE A 48 -4.14 -11.89 1.84
CA ILE A 48 -4.95 -11.38 2.94
C ILE A 48 -6.24 -12.18 3.01
N LYS A 49 -6.76 -12.38 4.20
CA LYS A 49 -8.01 -13.07 4.42
C LYS A 49 -8.90 -12.32 5.39
N ARG A 50 -10.19 -12.56 5.27
CA ARG A 50 -11.20 -12.03 6.16
C ARG A 50 -12.24 -13.11 6.43
N GLY A 51 -12.56 -13.34 7.71
CA GLY A 51 -13.62 -14.25 8.13
C GLY A 51 -14.98 -13.57 8.20
N ALA A 52 -15.72 -13.81 9.26
CA ALA A 52 -17.12 -13.38 9.37
C ALA A 52 -17.31 -11.87 9.60
N ASN A 53 -16.27 -11.14 9.93
CA ASN A 53 -16.35 -9.70 10.20
C ASN A 53 -15.02 -9.00 9.89
N ALA A 54 -15.04 -7.67 9.89
CA ALA A 54 -13.87 -6.86 9.60
C ALA A 54 -12.71 -7.11 10.58
N ALA A 55 -13.01 -7.31 11.86
CA ALA A 55 -12.00 -7.54 12.88
C ALA A 55 -11.17 -8.80 12.66
N SER A 56 -11.68 -9.77 11.90
CA SER A 56 -10.98 -11.00 11.56
C SER A 56 -10.03 -10.88 10.38
N THR A 57 -9.92 -9.70 9.77
CA THR A 57 -9.01 -9.47 8.65
C THR A 57 -7.56 -9.62 9.08
N ALA A 58 -6.80 -10.42 8.35
CA ALA A 58 -5.40 -10.67 8.67
C ALA A 58 -4.58 -10.96 7.42
N MET A 59 -3.32 -10.55 7.44
CA MET A 59 -2.37 -11.00 6.42
C MET A 59 -2.09 -12.49 6.58
N VAL A 60 -1.97 -13.18 5.46
CA VAL A 60 -1.50 -14.57 5.43
C VAL A 60 0.03 -14.51 5.32
N GLY A 61 0.70 -14.78 6.43
CA GLY A 61 2.13 -14.54 6.51
C GLY A 61 2.45 -13.04 6.57
N THR A 62 3.52 -12.64 5.94
CA THR A 62 3.97 -11.24 5.90
C THR A 62 3.89 -10.69 4.48
N ALA A 63 3.25 -9.55 4.30
CA ALA A 63 3.29 -8.87 3.01
C ALA A 63 4.71 -8.40 2.69
N THR A 64 5.10 -8.53 1.44
CA THR A 64 6.42 -8.10 0.97
C THR A 64 6.33 -6.70 0.38
N VAL A 65 7.16 -5.79 0.87
CA VAL A 65 7.29 -4.43 0.34
C VAL A 65 8.77 -4.20 0.07
N THR A 66 9.10 -3.90 -1.17
CA THR A 66 10.51 -3.73 -1.59
C THR A 66 10.65 -2.42 -2.36
N MET A 67 11.53 -1.53 -1.88
CA MET A 67 11.96 -0.37 -2.65
C MET A 67 12.91 -0.85 -3.73
N THR A 68 12.48 -0.82 -4.98
CA THR A 68 13.25 -1.37 -6.10
C THR A 68 14.15 -0.36 -6.76
N HIS A 69 13.73 0.90 -6.78
CA HIS A 69 14.47 2.00 -7.41
C HIS A 69 14.22 3.27 -6.61
N ASN A 70 15.26 4.06 -6.39
CA ASN A 70 15.11 5.34 -5.71
C ASN A 70 16.28 6.28 -5.99
N ASP A 71 15.96 7.57 -6.01
CA ASP A 71 16.97 8.60 -5.91
C ASP A 71 17.45 8.71 -4.45
N ALA A 72 18.65 9.24 -4.25
CA ALA A 72 19.25 9.33 -2.92
C ALA A 72 18.38 10.10 -1.92
N GLY A 73 17.73 11.17 -2.35
CA GLY A 73 16.86 11.98 -1.50
C GLY A 73 15.55 11.29 -1.12
N ALA A 74 15.18 10.22 -1.80
CA ALA A 74 13.98 9.44 -1.50
C ALA A 74 14.26 8.18 -0.67
N ALA A 75 15.49 7.91 -0.30
CA ALA A 75 15.87 6.66 0.36
C ALA A 75 15.18 6.42 1.70
N ALA A 76 14.77 7.48 2.39
CA ALA A 76 14.09 7.38 3.69
C ALA A 76 12.57 7.29 3.59
N TRP A 77 11.99 7.39 2.40
CA TRP A 77 10.54 7.26 2.23
C TRP A 77 10.11 5.82 2.47
N VAL A 78 8.92 5.64 3.02
CA VAL A 78 8.43 4.32 3.43
C VAL A 78 7.05 4.05 2.84
N VAL A 79 6.88 2.84 2.34
CA VAL A 79 5.57 2.27 1.98
C VAL A 79 5.33 1.08 2.90
N ALA A 80 4.16 0.99 3.51
CA ALA A 80 3.76 -0.14 4.35
C ALA A 80 2.41 -0.69 3.89
N VAL A 81 2.25 -2.00 4.00
CA VAL A 81 1.01 -2.70 3.68
C VAL A 81 0.56 -3.49 4.90
N THR A 82 -0.64 -3.21 5.37
CA THR A 82 -1.18 -3.82 6.59
C THR A 82 -2.62 -4.28 6.37
N ALA A 83 -3.07 -5.20 7.22
CA ALA A 83 -4.47 -5.56 7.31
C ALA A 83 -5.21 -4.51 8.13
N ASP A 84 -6.26 -3.93 7.55
CA ASP A 84 -7.12 -2.97 8.24
C ASP A 84 -8.27 -3.73 8.91
N THR A 85 -8.21 -3.88 10.22
CA THR A 85 -9.22 -4.61 10.99
C THR A 85 -10.46 -3.77 11.30
N THR A 86 -10.44 -2.49 11.01
CA THR A 86 -11.61 -1.62 11.17
C THR A 86 -12.51 -1.67 9.94
N ASN A 87 -11.92 -1.54 8.75
CA ASN A 87 -12.65 -1.54 7.49
C ASN A 87 -12.66 -2.90 6.79
N GLY A 88 -11.76 -3.80 7.16
CA GLY A 88 -11.75 -5.16 6.68
C GLY A 88 -11.06 -5.33 5.31
N GLY A 89 -9.89 -4.78 5.13
CA GLY A 89 -9.19 -4.87 3.86
C GLY A 89 -7.69 -4.63 3.93
N ILE A 90 -7.12 -4.41 2.77
CA ILE A 90 -5.71 -4.04 2.60
C ILE A 90 -5.58 -2.54 2.77
N ALA A 91 -4.70 -2.09 3.63
CA ALA A 91 -4.35 -0.69 3.76
C ALA A 91 -2.91 -0.47 3.32
N VAL A 92 -2.70 0.44 2.39
CA VAL A 92 -1.38 0.91 1.99
C VAL A 92 -1.17 2.27 2.62
N THR A 93 -0.10 2.40 3.39
CA THR A 93 0.27 3.68 4.03
C THR A 93 1.63 4.11 3.53
N VAL A 94 1.86 5.40 3.48
CA VAL A 94 3.12 5.96 3.01
C VAL A 94 3.63 7.01 3.99
N THR A 95 4.96 7.12 4.06
CA THR A 95 5.63 8.16 4.83
C THR A 95 6.65 8.83 3.91
N GLY A 96 6.51 10.13 3.73
CA GLY A 96 7.42 10.94 2.94
C GLY A 96 8.38 11.74 3.82
N ALA A 97 8.65 12.97 3.42
CA ALA A 97 9.55 13.89 4.12
C ALA A 97 8.80 15.12 4.59
N ALA A 98 9.24 15.69 5.72
CA ALA A 98 8.67 16.91 6.26
C ALA A 98 8.86 18.06 5.27
N SER A 99 7.85 18.94 5.19
CA SER A 99 7.85 20.13 4.35
C SER A 99 8.09 19.86 2.85
N THR A 100 7.82 18.62 2.41
CA THR A 100 8.03 18.20 1.02
C THR A 100 6.74 17.62 0.48
N THR A 101 6.26 18.14 -0.63
CA THR A 101 5.07 17.60 -1.29
C THR A 101 5.48 16.50 -2.24
N ILE A 102 4.97 15.30 -1.97
CA ILE A 102 5.27 14.09 -2.73
C ILE A 102 3.98 13.58 -3.33
N ARG A 103 4.00 13.32 -4.62
CA ARG A 103 2.88 12.68 -5.31
C ARG A 103 3.09 11.18 -5.31
N TRP A 104 2.06 10.44 -4.93
CA TRP A 104 2.06 8.99 -4.81
C TRP A 104 1.03 8.38 -5.74
N VAL A 105 1.42 7.34 -6.45
CA VAL A 105 0.49 6.56 -7.28
C VAL A 105 0.68 5.08 -6.96
N CYS A 106 -0.41 4.40 -6.66
CA CYS A 106 -0.42 2.98 -6.32
C CYS A 106 -1.37 2.22 -7.23
N LYS A 107 -0.93 1.04 -7.65
CA LYS A 107 -1.76 0.08 -8.36
C LYS A 107 -1.69 -1.26 -7.65
N ILE A 108 -2.86 -1.87 -7.40
CA ILE A 108 -2.95 -3.22 -6.83
C ILE A 108 -3.79 -4.08 -7.76
N ASN A 109 -3.26 -5.27 -8.09
CA ASN A 109 -3.98 -6.32 -8.79
C ASN A 109 -4.34 -7.40 -7.77
N THR A 110 -5.55 -7.93 -7.84
CA THR A 110 -6.02 -8.96 -6.92
C THR A 110 -6.48 -10.20 -7.67
N THR A 111 -6.27 -11.35 -7.04
CA THR A 111 -6.92 -12.62 -7.36
C THR A 111 -7.81 -12.96 -6.18
N GLU A 112 -9.10 -13.07 -6.41
CA GLU A 112 -10.11 -13.01 -5.35
C GLU A 112 -10.84 -14.34 -5.22
N MET A 113 -10.93 -14.82 -3.97
CA MET A 113 -11.66 -16.03 -3.63
C MET A 113 -12.64 -15.70 -2.50
N THR A 114 -13.86 -16.19 -2.62
CA THR A 114 -14.83 -16.22 -1.51
C THR A 114 -15.11 -17.66 -1.12
N TYR A 115 -15.32 -17.87 0.17
CA TYR A 115 -15.61 -19.21 0.71
C TYR A 115 -17.09 -19.54 0.65
#